data_030c0e9a0b1faaa40826bf61cec483f4
#
_entry.id   030c0e9a0b1faaa40826bf61cec483f4
#
_cell.length_a   1.000
_cell.length_b   1.000
_cell.length_c   1.000
_cell.angle_alpha   90.00
_cell.angle_beta   90.00
_cell.angle_gamma   90.00
#
_symmetry.space_group_name_H-M   'P 1'
#
loop_
_entity.id
_entity.type
_entity.pdbx_description
1 polymer ?
#
loop_
_entity_poly.entity_id
_entity_poly.type
_entity_poly.pdbx_seq_one_letter_code
_entity_poly.pdbx_strand_id
1 'polypeptide(L)'
;SSRLIIALCFVVVIVAASLVFTDKAMGKLGTIAGMRARQEAAEARLDKTRFIPLFATEHDLSKREAEVLEYLLQGRTMQYTAEKLFIAESTARSHVHKIYQKTETRGRMELIDRFEQFCSEHPKA
;
A
#
# COMPACT_ATOMS: atom_id res chain seq x y z
N SER A 1 7.98 -12.63 61.83
CA SER A 1 8.08 -11.47 60.93
C SER A 1 8.99 -11.70 59.73
N SER A 2 9.99 -12.58 59.77
CA SER A 2 10.80 -12.93 58.60
C SER A 2 10.00 -13.64 57.50
N ARG A 3 8.98 -14.38 57.87
CA ARG A 3 8.05 -15.02 56.90
C ARG A 3 7.23 -13.98 56.12
N LEU A 4 6.83 -12.90 56.75
CA LEU A 4 6.11 -11.81 56.13
C LEU A 4 6.98 -11.06 55.12
N ILE A 5 8.26 -10.81 55.45
CA ILE A 5 9.21 -10.17 54.56
C ILE A 5 9.46 -11.04 53.30
N ILE A 6 9.66 -12.33 53.47
CA ILE A 6 9.84 -13.30 52.36
C ILE A 6 8.61 -13.31 51.47
N ALA A 7 7.41 -13.37 52.05
CA ALA A 7 6.14 -13.34 51.29
C ALA A 7 6.00 -12.01 50.53
N LEU A 8 6.34 -10.88 51.10
CA LEU A 8 6.29 -9.58 50.48
C LEU A 8 7.27 -9.49 49.29
N CYS A 9 8.51 -9.97 49.49
CA CYS A 9 9.51 -10.04 48.41
C CYS A 9 9.03 -10.93 47.24
N PHE A 10 8.38 -12.05 47.56
CA PHE A 10 7.87 -12.98 46.56
C PHE A 10 6.75 -12.33 45.72
N VAL A 11 5.85 -11.60 46.36
CA VAL A 11 4.79 -10.84 45.67
C VAL A 11 5.37 -9.76 44.76
N VAL A 12 6.35 -9.01 45.24
CA VAL A 12 7.03 -7.96 44.44
C VAL A 12 7.70 -8.57 43.19
N VAL A 13 8.38 -9.69 43.32
CA VAL A 13 9.01 -10.39 42.20
C VAL A 13 7.99 -10.87 41.17
N ILE A 14 6.86 -11.44 41.63
CA ILE A 14 5.78 -11.91 40.75
C ILE A 14 5.17 -10.72 40.00
N VAL A 15 4.88 -9.61 40.64
CA VAL A 15 4.34 -8.39 40.02
C VAL A 15 5.31 -7.81 38.99
N ALA A 16 6.59 -7.73 39.34
CA ALA A 16 7.61 -7.25 38.40
C ALA A 16 7.73 -8.16 37.17
N ALA A 17 7.73 -9.47 37.35
CA ALA A 17 7.76 -10.45 36.26
C ALA A 17 6.51 -10.34 35.36
N SER A 18 5.34 -10.14 35.94
CA SER A 18 4.08 -9.93 35.21
C SER A 18 4.13 -8.65 34.36
N LEU A 19 4.64 -7.54 34.88
CA LEU A 19 4.78 -6.28 34.16
C LEU A 19 5.74 -6.42 32.96
N VAL A 20 6.89 -7.07 33.16
CA VAL A 20 7.86 -7.32 32.08
C VAL A 20 7.26 -8.25 31.01
N PHE A 21 6.53 -9.26 31.42
CA PHE A 21 5.86 -10.17 30.47
C PHE A 21 4.77 -9.46 29.65
N THR A 22 4.01 -8.56 30.25
CA THR A 22 3.00 -7.76 29.58
C THR A 22 3.62 -6.83 28.54
N ASP A 23 4.71 -6.18 28.83
CA ASP A 23 5.42 -5.32 27.87
C ASP A 23 5.92 -6.09 26.65
N LYS A 24 6.49 -7.28 26.86
CA LYS A 24 6.92 -8.14 25.74
C LYS A 24 5.75 -8.65 24.91
N ALA A 25 4.63 -8.98 25.51
CA ALA A 25 3.42 -9.40 24.80
C ALA A 25 2.83 -8.25 23.98
N MET A 26 2.79 -7.03 24.50
CA MET A 26 2.36 -5.84 23.79
C MET A 26 3.27 -5.51 22.59
N GLY A 27 4.58 -5.64 22.73
CA GLY A 27 5.53 -5.47 21.65
C GLY A 27 5.31 -6.44 20.48
N LYS A 28 5.04 -7.70 20.78
CA LYS A 28 4.69 -8.71 19.76
C LYS A 28 3.37 -8.41 19.06
N LEU A 29 2.35 -8.01 19.79
CA LEU A 29 1.06 -7.63 19.24
C LEU A 29 1.17 -6.42 18.29
N GLY A 30 1.96 -5.40 18.63
CA GLY A 30 2.23 -4.26 17.76
C GLY A 30 2.92 -4.65 16.45
N THR A 31 3.88 -5.58 16.50
CA THR A 31 4.59 -6.08 15.31
C THR A 31 3.65 -6.90 14.41
N ILE A 32 2.80 -7.77 14.97
CA ILE A 32 1.82 -8.57 14.23
C ILE A 32 0.78 -7.65 13.58
N ALA A 33 0.28 -6.62 14.28
CA ALA A 33 -0.66 -5.65 13.73
C ALA A 33 -0.02 -4.86 12.57
N GLY A 34 1.26 -4.46 12.69
CA GLY A 34 2.02 -3.82 11.62
C GLY A 34 2.20 -4.72 10.40
N MET A 35 2.47 -6.01 10.58
CA MET A 35 2.56 -6.99 9.50
C MET A 35 1.22 -7.21 8.80
N ARG A 36 0.12 -7.30 9.54
CA ARG A 36 -1.23 -7.40 8.98
C ARG A 36 -1.60 -6.19 8.15
N ALA A 37 -1.35 -4.98 8.66
CA ALA A 37 -1.62 -3.75 7.93
C ALA A 37 -0.85 -3.68 6.61
N ARG A 38 0.41 -4.12 6.59
CA ARG A 38 1.23 -4.21 5.37
C ARG A 38 0.69 -5.25 4.39
N GLN A 39 0.26 -6.40 4.89
CA GLN A 39 -0.31 -7.47 4.07
C GLN A 39 -1.64 -7.06 3.46
N GLU A 40 -2.54 -6.47 4.24
CA GLU A 40 -3.82 -5.93 3.76
C GLU A 40 -3.61 -4.84 2.71
N ALA A 41 -2.64 -3.94 2.90
CA ALA A 41 -2.28 -2.92 1.93
C ALA A 41 -1.72 -3.52 0.63
N ALA A 42 -0.91 -4.59 0.73
CA ALA A 42 -0.37 -5.29 -0.42
C ALA A 42 -1.46 -6.04 -1.19
N GLU A 43 -2.38 -6.71 -0.51
CA GLU A 43 -3.54 -7.39 -1.11
C GLU A 43 -4.48 -6.40 -1.79
N ALA A 44 -4.77 -5.26 -1.16
CA ALA A 44 -5.57 -4.20 -1.75
C ALA A 44 -4.92 -3.62 -3.02
N ARG A 45 -3.59 -3.53 -3.07
CA ARG A 45 -2.87 -3.12 -4.28
C ARG A 45 -2.96 -4.15 -5.39
N LEU A 46 -2.81 -5.43 -5.07
CA LEU A 46 -2.95 -6.53 -6.02
C LEU A 46 -4.36 -6.57 -6.62
N ASP A 47 -5.37 -6.39 -5.80
CA ASP A 47 -6.75 -6.32 -6.26
C ASP A 47 -6.97 -5.15 -7.22
N LYS A 48 -6.46 -3.98 -6.91
CA LYS A 48 -6.56 -2.81 -7.81
C LYS A 48 -5.84 -3.03 -9.14
N THR A 49 -4.73 -3.76 -9.15
CA THR A 49 -3.98 -4.06 -10.38
C THR A 49 -4.80 -4.87 -11.39
N ARG A 50 -5.73 -5.69 -10.95
CA ARG A 50 -6.64 -6.45 -11.82
C ARG A 50 -7.53 -5.57 -12.68
N PHE A 51 -7.84 -4.37 -12.22
CA PHE A 51 -8.69 -3.43 -12.94
C PHE A 51 -7.95 -2.63 -14.00
N ILE A 52 -6.61 -2.63 -14.00
CA ILE A 52 -5.82 -1.85 -14.98
C ILE A 52 -6.12 -2.27 -16.41
N PRO A 53 -6.15 -3.56 -16.79
CA PRO A 53 -6.50 -3.94 -18.17
C PRO A 53 -7.92 -3.52 -18.58
N LEU A 54 -8.88 -3.59 -17.68
CA LEU A 54 -10.25 -3.18 -17.93
C LEU A 54 -10.36 -1.66 -18.12
N PHE A 55 -9.70 -0.91 -17.25
CA PHE A 55 -9.62 0.54 -17.34
C PHE A 55 -8.94 0.99 -18.63
N ALA A 56 -7.86 0.33 -19.01
CA ALA A 56 -7.15 0.58 -20.25
C ALA A 56 -8.03 0.32 -21.49
N THR A 57 -8.82 -0.73 -21.47
CA THR A 57 -9.77 -1.05 -22.54
C THR A 57 -10.87 0.00 -22.64
N GLU A 58 -11.44 0.43 -21.52
CA GLU A 58 -12.50 1.44 -21.50
C GLU A 58 -12.02 2.80 -22.02
N HIS A 59 -10.81 3.19 -21.70
CA HIS A 59 -10.23 4.47 -22.11
C HIS A 59 -9.35 4.39 -23.37
N ASP A 60 -9.31 3.23 -24.01
CA ASP A 60 -8.52 2.99 -25.23
C ASP A 60 -7.02 3.30 -25.04
N LEU A 61 -6.47 2.86 -23.93
CA LEU A 61 -5.05 3.01 -23.64
C LEU A 61 -4.24 1.93 -24.37
N SER A 62 -3.10 2.30 -24.91
CA SER A 62 -2.16 1.34 -25.50
C SER A 62 -1.50 0.49 -24.39
N LYS A 63 -0.87 -0.62 -24.78
CA LYS A 63 -0.14 -1.49 -23.86
C LYS A 63 0.92 -0.72 -23.06
N ARG A 64 1.69 0.14 -23.72
CA ARG A 64 2.71 0.98 -23.07
C ARG A 64 2.10 2.03 -22.14
N GLU A 65 1.00 2.63 -22.53
CA GLU A 65 0.27 3.57 -21.69
C GLU A 65 -0.29 2.87 -20.44
N ALA A 66 -0.80 1.66 -20.57
CA ALA A 66 -1.25 0.86 -19.42
C ALA A 66 -0.10 0.51 -18.46
N GLU A 67 1.08 0.16 -18.97
CA GLU A 67 2.27 -0.08 -18.16
C GLU A 67 2.70 1.18 -17.40
N VAL A 68 2.69 2.33 -18.05
CA VAL A 68 2.98 3.63 -17.40
C VAL A 68 1.91 3.97 -16.36
N LEU A 69 0.64 3.71 -16.65
CA LEU A 69 -0.46 3.91 -15.70
C LEU A 69 -0.25 3.15 -14.39
N GLU A 70 0.20 1.92 -14.45
CA GLU A 70 0.49 1.11 -13.26
C GLU A 70 1.49 1.82 -12.34
N TYR A 71 2.58 2.35 -12.87
CA TYR A 71 3.56 3.09 -12.07
C TYR A 71 3.02 4.44 -11.55
N LEU A 72 2.19 5.12 -12.34
CA LEU A 72 1.51 6.34 -11.89
C LEU A 72 0.62 6.10 -10.67
N LEU A 73 -0.16 5.02 -10.71
CA LEU A 73 -1.06 4.64 -9.61
C LEU A 73 -0.29 4.25 -8.34
N GLN A 74 0.92 3.73 -8.49
CA GLN A 74 1.82 3.45 -7.38
C GLN A 74 2.52 4.69 -6.80
N GLY A 75 2.34 5.85 -7.42
CA GLY A 75 2.99 7.08 -7.00
C GLY A 75 4.47 7.18 -7.36
N ARG A 76 4.94 6.41 -8.34
CA ARG A 76 6.34 6.42 -8.78
C ARG A 76 6.67 7.68 -9.59
N THR A 77 7.94 8.06 -9.57
CA THR A 77 8.44 9.20 -10.37
C THR A 77 8.54 8.83 -11.85
N MET A 78 8.59 9.85 -12.72
CA MET A 78 8.80 9.61 -14.15
C MET A 78 10.16 8.99 -14.44
N GLN A 79 11.19 9.39 -13.72
CA GLN A 79 12.52 8.81 -13.83
C GLN A 79 12.49 7.31 -13.50
N TYR A 80 11.88 6.93 -12.39
CA TYR A 80 11.73 5.52 -12.00
C TYR A 80 10.97 4.72 -13.06
N THR A 81 9.85 5.24 -13.54
CA THR A 81 9.03 4.62 -14.58
C THR A 81 9.82 4.39 -15.87
N ALA A 82 10.55 5.41 -16.32
CA ALA A 82 11.38 5.35 -17.52
C ALA A 82 12.48 4.28 -17.38
N GLU A 83 13.16 4.22 -16.25
CA GLU A 83 14.18 3.21 -15.97
C GLU A 83 13.61 1.79 -16.01
N LYS A 84 12.45 1.57 -15.39
CA LYS A 84 11.80 0.25 -15.35
C LYS A 84 11.30 -0.22 -16.70
N LEU A 85 10.83 0.69 -17.53
CA LEU A 85 10.30 0.39 -18.87
C LEU A 85 11.37 0.48 -19.97
N PHE A 86 12.61 0.80 -19.62
CA PHE A 86 13.72 0.98 -20.57
C PHE A 86 13.41 1.98 -21.68
N ILE A 87 12.82 3.11 -21.32
CA ILE A 87 12.48 4.23 -22.21
C ILE A 87 13.10 5.52 -21.68
N ALA A 88 13.17 6.55 -22.53
CA ALA A 88 13.57 7.88 -22.10
C ALA A 88 12.50 8.52 -21.20
N GLU A 89 12.91 9.37 -20.26
CA GLU A 89 11.97 10.08 -19.39
C GLU A 89 10.99 10.96 -20.19
N SER A 90 11.44 11.58 -21.26
CA SER A 90 10.58 12.35 -22.17
C SER A 90 9.50 11.48 -22.83
N THR A 91 9.84 10.23 -23.17
CA THR A 91 8.88 9.26 -23.71
C THR A 91 7.85 8.86 -22.65
N ALA A 92 8.28 8.62 -21.42
CA ALA A 92 7.38 8.35 -20.30
C ALA A 92 6.41 9.49 -20.07
N ARG A 93 6.88 10.74 -20.10
CA ARG A 93 6.03 11.94 -19.99
C ARG A 93 5.02 12.05 -21.13
N SER A 94 5.42 11.72 -22.36
CA SER A 94 4.50 11.67 -23.50
C SER A 94 3.38 10.65 -23.30
N HIS A 95 3.70 9.46 -22.79
CA HIS A 95 2.69 8.45 -22.44
C HIS A 95 1.74 8.95 -21.35
N VAL A 96 2.26 9.60 -20.32
CA VAL A 96 1.45 10.20 -19.25
C VAL A 96 0.48 11.25 -19.82
N HIS A 97 0.95 12.10 -20.69
CA HIS A 97 0.13 13.12 -21.34
C HIS A 97 -1.03 12.50 -22.14
N LYS A 98 -0.76 11.45 -22.90
CA LYS A 98 -1.78 10.70 -23.63
C LYS A 98 -2.77 10.02 -22.69
N ILE A 99 -2.31 9.46 -21.58
CA ILE A 99 -3.19 8.88 -20.55
C ILE A 99 -4.15 9.95 -20.02
N TYR A 100 -3.65 11.12 -19.65
CA TYR A 100 -4.51 12.21 -19.17
C TYR A 100 -5.52 12.66 -20.21
N GLN A 101 -5.13 12.76 -21.47
CA GLN A 101 -6.06 13.11 -22.54
C GLN A 101 -7.15 12.05 -22.73
N LYS A 102 -6.78 10.78 -22.78
CA LYS A 102 -7.72 9.67 -23.00
C LYS A 102 -8.67 9.43 -21.82
N THR A 103 -8.21 9.68 -20.59
CA THR A 103 -9.02 9.57 -19.38
C THR A 103 -9.75 10.85 -19.01
N GLU A 104 -9.53 11.92 -19.77
CA GLU A 104 -10.12 13.24 -19.49
C GLU A 104 -9.78 13.75 -18.10
N THR A 105 -8.54 13.55 -17.68
CA THR A 105 -8.01 14.01 -16.40
C THR A 105 -6.94 15.07 -16.57
N ARG A 106 -6.74 15.92 -15.58
CA ARG A 106 -5.81 17.05 -15.63
C ARG A 106 -4.50 16.76 -14.91
N GLY A 107 -4.43 15.75 -14.09
CA GLY A 107 -3.26 15.41 -13.31
C GLY A 107 -3.38 14.07 -12.60
N ARG A 108 -2.31 13.72 -11.89
CA ARG A 108 -2.19 12.41 -11.21
C ARG A 108 -3.31 12.16 -10.20
N MET A 109 -3.63 13.15 -9.38
CA MET A 109 -4.65 12.98 -8.32
C MET A 109 -6.03 12.70 -8.91
N GLU A 110 -6.41 13.46 -9.92
CA GLU A 110 -7.67 13.26 -10.63
C GLU A 110 -7.73 11.90 -11.33
N LEU A 111 -6.60 11.46 -11.91
CA LEU A 111 -6.47 10.14 -12.51
C LEU A 111 -6.64 9.01 -11.47
N ILE A 112 -6.02 9.14 -10.31
CA ILE A 112 -6.15 8.18 -9.21
C ILE A 112 -7.60 8.11 -8.74
N ASP A 113 -8.26 9.26 -8.54
CA ASP A 113 -9.65 9.32 -8.13
C ASP A 113 -10.57 8.66 -9.16
N ARG A 114 -10.35 8.91 -10.45
CA ARG A 114 -11.10 8.28 -11.53
C ARG A 114 -10.92 6.77 -11.58
N PHE A 115 -9.70 6.30 -11.39
CA PHE A 115 -9.40 4.87 -11.31
C PHE A 115 -10.06 4.21 -10.09
N GLU A 116 -10.02 4.85 -8.93
CA GLU A 116 -10.69 4.35 -7.72
C GLU A 116 -12.20 4.29 -7.89
N GLN A 117 -12.80 5.29 -8.51
CA GLN A 117 -14.21 5.28 -8.87
C GLN A 117 -14.55 4.10 -9.80
N PHE A 118 -13.74 3.89 -10.83
CA PHE A 118 -13.88 2.75 -11.74
C PHE A 118 -13.84 1.41 -11.00
N CYS A 119 -12.89 1.23 -10.08
CA CYS A 119 -12.78 0.01 -9.27
C CYS A 119 -14.03 -0.21 -8.39
N SER A 120 -14.62 0.86 -7.86
CA SER A 120 -15.83 0.77 -7.04
C SER A 120 -17.09 0.42 -7.85
N GLU A 121 -17.15 0.85 -9.09
CA GLU A 121 -18.25 0.55 -10.01
C GLU A 121 -18.18 -0.88 -10.57
N HIS A 122 -17.02 -1.52 -10.57
CA HIS A 122 -16.78 -2.85 -11.13
C HIS A 122 -16.25 -3.85 -10.07
N PRO A 123 -16.96 -4.09 -8.97
CA PRO A 123 -16.41 -4.86 -7.84
C PRO A 123 -16.17 -6.35 -8.12
N LYS A 124 -16.52 -6.85 -9.29
CA LYS A 124 -16.42 -8.28 -9.67
C LYS A 124 -15.55 -8.55 -10.90
N ALA A 125 -14.67 -7.65 -11.21
CA ALA A 125 -13.79 -7.89 -12.37
C ALA A 125 -12.76 -8.99 -12.11
#